data_06cbdb29e45013fdc78091d73cbf9209
#
_entry.id   06cbdb29e45013fdc78091d73cbf9209
#
_cell.length_a   1.000
_cell.length_b   1.000
_cell.length_c   1.000
_cell.angle_alpha   90.00
_cell.angle_beta   90.00
_cell.angle_gamma   90.00
#
_symmetry.space_group_name_H-M   'P 1'
#
loop_
_entity.id
_entity.type
_entity.pdbx_description
1 polymer ?
#
loop_
_entity_poly.entity_id
_entity_poly.type
_entity_poly.pdbx_seq_one_letter_code
_entity_poly.pdbx_strand_id
1 'polypeptide(L)'
;VALLLVTMAVVRVKAENIVFPDDAGVIDVTREPYNAKGDGVTDNTESLQRAVDFAKGKGYPLYFPNGTYLISDSVGIFNGKAHSSDRFLRMQGQSEAGAVIRLKDKSAGFDDPAKPKIVFSTYQGQGTGDVMQTYVFNLTVDVGAGNPGAAGLRYMSNNVGSIRDVTIRSSDPDKAGAIGLDLRQGQNGPCLIKRVTVDGFDSGVEIGDTFSLVFEHLTLNNQRVVGFRNNGRVTIRGLKTSGKVTAVDAKRGNYLTLVEADLTGGATDKPAILGGINALYLRDIRSSGFGAIVQDRKGNQVKGDSLAEWFEGRADSLFGDKPASLRLPIKETLEIPWEQDLTKWVAVDGSADDDTEAVQAAFDTAAREGKTTVYFPRSPAGGVPEGDGKRYKYMIGGPIRVHGSVNRIVGMHQIVDVLANDAFKEQAIFTFEDLTSDAIVVERFFLLGGWKGPADAYMFENKTDKTIVIRNLGNSGIHKKPGSKGDWFIEDVSPGRKNTLYVGKGERVWARQWNPESPEAVMNDVDGGQLWILGFKTEGRATHIIARNGARVELLGGVAYQSWGDQKLDPPMFIVNDSDLTAVLGFYHYKTPFTTIVTETRGGETRSLLRKELDHYHLHLFSARGAK
;
A
#
# COMPACT_ATOMS: atom_id res chain seq x y z
N VAL A 1 -33.30 9.98 22.66
CA VAL A 1 -32.17 9.34 21.93
C VAL A 1 -32.20 9.88 20.51
N ALA A 2 -31.36 10.88 20.23
CA ALA A 2 -31.25 11.48 18.89
C ALA A 2 -30.28 10.63 18.07
N LEU A 3 -30.80 10.01 17.03
CA LEU A 3 -30.05 9.26 16.04
C LEU A 3 -29.29 10.27 15.15
N LEU A 4 -27.99 10.43 15.37
CA LEU A 4 -27.13 11.21 14.47
C LEU A 4 -26.90 10.36 13.21
N LEU A 5 -27.64 10.64 12.15
CA LEU A 5 -27.35 10.14 10.81
C LEU A 5 -26.07 10.85 10.32
N VAL A 6 -24.93 10.19 10.49
CA VAL A 6 -23.71 10.58 9.78
C VAL A 6 -23.85 10.08 8.35
N THR A 7 -24.34 10.95 7.47
CA THR A 7 -24.24 10.73 6.02
C THR A 7 -22.77 10.82 5.64
N MET A 8 -22.14 9.67 5.38
CA MET A 8 -20.85 9.66 4.71
C MET A 8 -21.03 10.26 3.32
N ALA A 9 -20.63 11.50 3.14
CA ALA A 9 -20.50 12.10 1.83
C ALA A 9 -19.43 11.27 1.09
N VAL A 10 -19.87 10.53 0.07
CA VAL A 10 -18.97 9.96 -0.92
C VAL A 10 -18.38 11.15 -1.67
N VAL A 11 -17.22 11.59 -1.23
CA VAL A 11 -16.41 12.51 -2.04
C VAL A 11 -16.04 11.71 -3.30
N ARG A 12 -16.80 11.90 -4.38
CA ARG A 12 -16.36 11.48 -5.71
C ARG A 12 -15.11 12.31 -6.01
N VAL A 13 -13.94 11.72 -5.81
CA VAL A 13 -12.71 12.28 -6.34
C VAL A 13 -12.96 12.44 -7.84
N LYS A 14 -12.86 13.66 -8.34
CA LYS A 14 -12.95 13.95 -9.78
C LYS A 14 -11.91 13.07 -10.45
N ALA A 15 -12.30 12.32 -11.50
CA ALA A 15 -11.39 11.44 -12.20
C ALA A 15 -10.10 12.20 -12.54
N GLU A 16 -8.98 11.75 -11.97
CA GLU A 16 -7.69 12.39 -12.23
C GLU A 16 -7.34 12.19 -13.71
N ASN A 17 -6.85 13.25 -14.35
CA ASN A 17 -6.27 13.20 -15.69
C ASN A 17 -4.76 13.35 -15.54
N ILE A 18 -4.06 12.22 -15.57
CA ILE A 18 -2.62 12.15 -15.36
C ILE A 18 -1.90 12.52 -16.66
N VAL A 19 -0.98 13.48 -16.58
CA VAL A 19 -0.13 13.92 -17.68
C VAL A 19 1.31 13.97 -17.19
N PHE A 20 2.27 13.89 -18.11
CA PHE A 20 3.70 13.93 -17.80
C PHE A 20 4.44 14.85 -18.78
N PRO A 21 5.49 15.54 -18.32
CA PRO A 21 6.47 16.18 -19.21
C PRO A 21 7.17 15.14 -20.12
N ASP A 22 7.63 15.56 -21.27
CA ASP A 22 8.29 14.65 -22.25
C ASP A 22 9.59 14.02 -21.70
N ASP A 23 10.28 14.69 -20.79
CA ASP A 23 11.51 14.23 -20.13
C ASP A 23 11.27 13.42 -18.83
N ALA A 24 10.02 13.17 -18.47
CA ALA A 24 9.67 12.37 -17.27
C ALA A 24 10.15 10.91 -17.33
N GLY A 25 10.61 10.44 -18.49
CA GLY A 25 11.06 9.07 -18.68
C GLY A 25 9.92 8.05 -18.61
N VAL A 26 8.74 8.45 -19.04
CA VAL A 26 7.54 7.61 -19.13
C VAL A 26 7.41 7.10 -20.57
N ILE A 27 7.07 5.82 -20.74
CA ILE A 27 6.88 5.19 -22.05
C ILE A 27 5.40 5.31 -22.43
N ASP A 28 5.10 6.23 -23.35
CA ASP A 28 3.79 6.31 -23.97
C ASP A 28 3.62 5.15 -24.96
N VAL A 29 2.70 4.22 -24.66
CA VAL A 29 2.48 3.02 -25.48
C VAL A 29 1.96 3.32 -26.88
N THR A 30 1.44 4.54 -27.13
CA THR A 30 0.92 4.96 -28.44
C THR A 30 1.99 5.52 -29.37
N ARG A 31 3.18 5.82 -28.84
CA ARG A 31 4.31 6.37 -29.61
C ARG A 31 5.24 5.28 -30.15
N GLU A 32 6.08 5.62 -31.12
CA GLU A 32 7.18 4.77 -31.59
C GLU A 32 8.04 4.29 -30.41
N PRO A 33 8.52 3.04 -30.43
CA PRO A 33 8.35 2.00 -31.49
C PRO A 33 7.12 1.09 -31.21
N TYR A 34 6.27 1.39 -30.24
CA TYR A 34 5.16 0.52 -29.84
C TYR A 34 3.91 0.72 -30.69
N ASN A 35 3.50 1.98 -30.90
CA ASN A 35 2.38 2.38 -31.76
C ASN A 35 1.03 1.70 -31.44
N ALA A 36 0.77 1.41 -30.16
CA ALA A 36 -0.51 0.86 -29.73
C ALA A 36 -1.64 1.85 -30.07
N LYS A 37 -2.78 1.33 -30.53
CA LYS A 37 -3.94 2.13 -30.90
C LYS A 37 -5.04 2.00 -29.87
N GLY A 38 -5.42 3.14 -29.29
CA GLY A 38 -6.54 3.21 -28.33
C GLY A 38 -7.92 3.30 -28.99
N ASP A 39 -8.09 2.73 -30.19
CA ASP A 39 -9.28 2.86 -31.04
C ASP A 39 -10.38 1.82 -30.75
N GLY A 40 -10.10 0.83 -29.90
CA GLY A 40 -11.04 -0.25 -29.56
C GLY A 40 -11.23 -1.30 -30.66
N VAL A 41 -10.47 -1.24 -31.74
CA VAL A 41 -10.61 -2.11 -32.93
C VAL A 41 -9.29 -2.82 -33.25
N THR A 42 -8.18 -2.09 -33.26
CA THR A 42 -6.85 -2.62 -33.58
C THR A 42 -6.39 -3.57 -32.47
N ASP A 43 -5.92 -4.75 -32.85
CA ASP A 43 -5.30 -5.68 -31.90
C ASP A 43 -3.91 -5.19 -31.49
N ASN A 44 -3.77 -4.88 -30.20
CA ASN A 44 -2.54 -4.34 -29.62
C ASN A 44 -1.72 -5.39 -28.84
N THR A 45 -2.07 -6.68 -28.92
CA THR A 45 -1.42 -7.74 -28.12
C THR A 45 0.09 -7.69 -28.25
N GLU A 46 0.62 -7.69 -29.47
CA GLU A 46 2.07 -7.64 -29.71
C GLU A 46 2.69 -6.29 -29.35
N SER A 47 2.00 -5.18 -29.65
CA SER A 47 2.49 -3.83 -29.34
C SER A 47 2.67 -3.62 -27.83
N LEU A 48 1.66 -4.00 -27.06
CA LEU A 48 1.71 -3.89 -25.60
C LEU A 48 2.72 -4.89 -25.00
N GLN A 49 2.83 -6.10 -25.56
CA GLN A 49 3.83 -7.06 -25.10
C GLN A 49 5.25 -6.53 -25.32
N ARG A 50 5.55 -5.93 -26.48
CA ARG A 50 6.85 -5.28 -26.72
C ARG A 50 7.13 -4.15 -25.72
N ALA A 51 6.11 -3.34 -25.38
CA ALA A 51 6.26 -2.29 -24.39
C ALA A 51 6.57 -2.86 -22.99
N VAL A 52 5.86 -3.93 -22.58
CA VAL A 52 6.12 -4.65 -21.32
C VAL A 52 7.54 -5.22 -21.32
N ASP A 53 7.95 -5.88 -22.40
CA ASP A 53 9.28 -6.50 -22.50
C ASP A 53 10.42 -5.48 -22.45
N PHE A 54 10.20 -4.29 -22.93
CA PHE A 54 11.16 -3.19 -22.78
C PHE A 54 11.17 -2.63 -21.35
N ALA A 55 9.99 -2.40 -20.76
CA ALA A 55 9.86 -1.74 -19.45
C ALA A 55 10.28 -2.62 -18.28
N LYS A 56 10.01 -3.93 -18.36
CA LYS A 56 10.35 -4.87 -17.28
C LYS A 56 11.83 -4.80 -16.92
N GLY A 57 12.12 -4.84 -15.64
CA GLY A 57 13.50 -4.76 -15.11
C GLY A 57 14.17 -3.40 -15.20
N LYS A 58 13.81 -2.59 -16.17
CA LYS A 58 14.32 -1.21 -16.31
C LYS A 58 13.55 -0.24 -15.43
N GLY A 59 12.32 -0.61 -15.06
CA GLY A 59 11.44 0.18 -14.17
C GLY A 59 10.95 1.47 -14.80
N TYR A 60 10.82 1.55 -16.14
CA TYR A 60 10.12 2.64 -16.80
C TYR A 60 8.61 2.47 -16.63
N PRO A 61 7.87 3.50 -16.24
CA PRO A 61 6.42 3.44 -16.25
C PRO A 61 5.89 3.35 -17.68
N LEU A 62 4.99 2.40 -17.93
CA LEU A 62 4.18 2.36 -19.15
C LEU A 62 2.99 3.28 -18.96
N TYR A 63 2.86 4.25 -19.83
CA TYR A 63 1.75 5.20 -19.82
C TYR A 63 0.74 4.87 -20.91
N PHE A 64 -0.52 4.78 -20.52
CA PHE A 64 -1.67 4.48 -21.37
C PHE A 64 -2.54 5.74 -21.47
N PRO A 65 -2.41 6.55 -22.53
CA PRO A 65 -3.38 7.60 -22.81
C PRO A 65 -4.80 7.07 -22.86
N ASN A 66 -5.80 7.94 -22.68
CA ASN A 66 -7.19 7.53 -22.81
C ASN A 66 -7.46 6.92 -24.17
N GLY A 67 -8.07 5.74 -24.17
CA GLY A 67 -8.38 4.93 -25.31
C GLY A 67 -8.69 3.50 -24.89
N THR A 68 -9.26 2.71 -25.80
CA THR A 68 -9.50 1.28 -25.58
C THR A 68 -8.47 0.47 -26.37
N TYR A 69 -7.54 -0.14 -25.67
CA TYR A 69 -6.48 -0.98 -26.23
C TYR A 69 -6.99 -2.42 -26.29
N LEU A 70 -7.52 -2.82 -27.47
CA LEU A 70 -8.00 -4.17 -27.67
C LEU A 70 -6.83 -5.15 -27.73
N ILE A 71 -6.96 -6.29 -27.04
CA ILE A 71 -6.01 -7.41 -27.10
C ILE A 71 -6.77 -8.70 -27.38
N SER A 72 -6.15 -9.66 -28.04
CA SER A 72 -6.75 -10.97 -28.35
C SER A 72 -6.15 -12.12 -27.54
N ASP A 73 -5.09 -11.87 -26.80
CA ASP A 73 -4.42 -12.84 -25.94
C ASP A 73 -3.84 -12.15 -24.69
N SER A 74 -3.24 -12.94 -23.82
CA SER A 74 -2.57 -12.51 -22.59
C SER A 74 -1.42 -11.55 -22.87
N VAL A 75 -1.30 -10.48 -22.07
CA VAL A 75 -0.16 -9.55 -22.10
C VAL A 75 0.45 -9.48 -20.71
N GLY A 76 1.76 -9.40 -20.60
CA GLY A 76 2.44 -9.22 -19.33
C GLY A 76 3.70 -10.05 -19.16
N ILE A 77 4.11 -10.26 -17.91
CA ILE A 77 5.27 -11.08 -17.56
C ILE A 77 4.79 -12.47 -17.15
N PHE A 78 5.16 -13.47 -17.95
CA PHE A 78 4.93 -14.89 -17.71
C PHE A 78 6.27 -15.63 -17.65
N ASN A 79 6.40 -16.64 -16.80
CA ASN A 79 7.64 -17.39 -16.58
C ASN A 79 8.83 -16.54 -16.12
N GLY A 80 8.57 -15.49 -15.33
CA GLY A 80 9.60 -14.65 -14.74
C GLY A 80 10.58 -15.47 -13.89
N LYS A 81 11.85 -15.08 -13.89
CA LYS A 81 12.93 -15.76 -13.18
C LYS A 81 13.37 -14.97 -11.94
N ALA A 82 13.81 -15.69 -10.92
CA ALA A 82 14.43 -15.08 -9.74
C ALA A 82 15.64 -14.21 -10.14
N HIS A 83 15.82 -13.10 -9.45
CA HIS A 83 16.94 -12.17 -9.61
C HIS A 83 17.24 -11.72 -11.05
N SER A 84 16.21 -11.79 -11.91
CA SER A 84 16.30 -11.39 -13.32
C SER A 84 15.81 -9.96 -13.55
N SER A 85 15.88 -9.51 -14.79
CA SER A 85 15.28 -8.26 -15.23
C SER A 85 13.74 -8.27 -15.26
N ASP A 86 13.09 -9.40 -14.94
CA ASP A 86 11.62 -9.55 -15.01
C ASP A 86 10.91 -9.01 -13.76
N ARG A 87 11.18 -7.77 -13.37
CA ARG A 87 10.62 -7.13 -12.17
C ARG A 87 10.41 -5.64 -12.40
N PHE A 88 9.77 -4.93 -11.45
CA PHE A 88 9.51 -3.49 -11.47
C PHE A 88 8.57 -3.02 -12.60
N LEU A 89 7.58 -3.82 -12.98
CA LEU A 89 6.60 -3.36 -13.96
C LEU A 89 5.70 -2.27 -13.34
N ARG A 90 5.61 -1.13 -14.02
CA ARG A 90 4.81 0.02 -13.60
C ARG A 90 3.88 0.44 -14.72
N MET A 91 2.61 0.59 -14.40
CA MET A 91 1.57 0.95 -15.36
C MET A 91 0.82 2.17 -14.85
N GLN A 92 0.63 3.14 -15.72
CA GLN A 92 -0.10 4.35 -15.44
C GLN A 92 -1.07 4.65 -16.56
N GLY A 93 -2.36 4.54 -16.31
CA GLY A 93 -3.38 5.08 -17.19
C GLY A 93 -3.52 6.59 -17.04
N GLN A 94 -3.95 7.27 -18.08
CA GLN A 94 -4.27 8.69 -18.03
C GLN A 94 -5.46 8.94 -17.10
N SER A 95 -6.46 8.08 -17.15
CA SER A 95 -7.57 8.07 -16.19
C SER A 95 -8.16 6.67 -16.05
N GLU A 96 -8.72 6.38 -14.88
CA GLU A 96 -9.29 5.06 -14.58
C GLU A 96 -10.33 4.61 -15.63
N ALA A 97 -11.28 5.47 -15.96
CA ALA A 97 -12.35 5.14 -16.89
C ALA A 97 -11.92 5.26 -18.37
N GLY A 98 -10.91 6.06 -18.66
CA GLY A 98 -10.52 6.38 -20.04
C GLY A 98 -9.45 5.45 -20.61
N ALA A 99 -8.49 4.99 -19.80
CA ALA A 99 -7.43 4.08 -20.22
C ALA A 99 -7.87 2.63 -20.02
N VAL A 100 -8.34 1.96 -21.07
CA VAL A 100 -8.94 0.62 -20.99
C VAL A 100 -8.12 -0.39 -21.78
N ILE A 101 -7.61 -1.43 -21.08
CA ILE A 101 -7.07 -2.63 -21.73
C ILE A 101 -8.22 -3.63 -21.80
N ARG A 102 -8.65 -4.00 -23.02
CA ARG A 102 -9.84 -4.83 -23.22
C ARG A 102 -9.49 -6.10 -24.00
N LEU A 103 -9.86 -7.26 -23.42
CA LEU A 103 -9.81 -8.53 -24.14
C LEU A 103 -10.94 -8.58 -25.17
N LYS A 104 -10.60 -9.01 -26.39
CA LYS A 104 -11.60 -9.25 -27.45
C LYS A 104 -12.64 -10.25 -27.00
N ASP A 105 -13.88 -10.06 -27.45
CA ASP A 105 -14.96 -10.98 -27.15
C ASP A 105 -14.68 -12.36 -27.73
N LYS A 106 -14.98 -13.41 -26.95
CA LYS A 106 -14.79 -14.82 -27.33
C LYS A 106 -13.36 -15.15 -27.79
N SER A 107 -12.37 -14.62 -27.07
CA SER A 107 -10.95 -14.88 -27.35
C SER A 107 -10.59 -16.35 -27.08
N ALA A 108 -9.77 -16.91 -27.97
CA ALA A 108 -9.37 -18.32 -27.88
C ALA A 108 -8.60 -18.63 -26.58
N GLY A 109 -8.98 -19.71 -25.90
CA GLY A 109 -8.38 -20.17 -24.65
C GLY A 109 -8.84 -19.44 -23.39
N PHE A 110 -9.85 -18.57 -23.49
CA PHE A 110 -10.51 -17.91 -22.36
C PHE A 110 -11.93 -18.46 -22.10
N ASP A 111 -12.25 -19.61 -22.66
CA ASP A 111 -13.58 -20.25 -22.61
C ASP A 111 -13.74 -21.24 -21.44
N ASP A 112 -12.65 -21.72 -20.81
CA ASP A 112 -12.69 -22.72 -19.74
C ASP A 112 -12.51 -22.11 -18.35
N PRO A 113 -13.56 -21.92 -17.54
CA PRO A 113 -13.43 -21.37 -16.18
C PRO A 113 -12.71 -22.31 -15.19
N ALA A 114 -12.57 -23.61 -15.52
CA ALA A 114 -11.79 -24.55 -14.71
C ALA A 114 -10.28 -24.37 -14.89
N LYS A 115 -9.86 -23.73 -15.98
CA LYS A 115 -8.46 -23.42 -16.30
C LYS A 115 -8.28 -21.93 -16.60
N PRO A 116 -8.44 -21.04 -15.60
CA PRO A 116 -8.41 -19.61 -15.83
C PRO A 116 -7.14 -19.12 -16.51
N LYS A 117 -7.30 -18.33 -17.59
CA LYS A 117 -6.21 -17.69 -18.32
C LYS A 117 -6.17 -16.19 -17.99
N ILE A 118 -4.98 -15.70 -17.69
CA ILE A 118 -4.78 -14.30 -17.27
C ILE A 118 -4.84 -13.37 -18.46
N VAL A 119 -5.60 -12.29 -18.36
CA VAL A 119 -5.66 -11.23 -19.39
C VAL A 119 -4.42 -10.34 -19.31
N PHE A 120 -4.14 -9.79 -18.11
CA PHE A 120 -2.93 -9.01 -17.89
C PHE A 120 -2.18 -9.50 -16.65
N SER A 121 -0.85 -9.69 -16.77
CA SER A 121 0.01 -10.11 -15.64
C SER A 121 1.14 -9.13 -15.41
N THR A 122 1.23 -8.58 -14.18
CA THR A 122 2.41 -7.80 -13.80
C THR A 122 3.61 -8.68 -13.52
N TYR A 123 3.40 -9.89 -13.06
CA TYR A 123 4.42 -10.92 -12.88
C TYR A 123 3.78 -12.28 -12.59
N GLN A 124 4.33 -13.31 -13.23
CA GLN A 124 4.10 -14.71 -12.92
C GLN A 124 5.43 -15.45 -13.07
N GLY A 125 5.86 -16.17 -12.04
CA GLY A 125 7.12 -16.90 -12.13
C GLY A 125 7.70 -17.28 -10.76
N GLN A 126 9.02 -17.47 -10.74
CA GLN A 126 9.80 -17.82 -9.55
C GLN A 126 10.54 -16.59 -8.99
N GLY A 127 11.03 -16.70 -7.73
CA GLY A 127 11.84 -15.65 -7.11
C GLY A 127 11.07 -14.38 -6.80
N THR A 128 9.87 -14.52 -6.33
CA THR A 128 8.92 -13.44 -6.08
C THR A 128 9.37 -12.46 -5.00
N GLY A 129 10.30 -12.82 -4.12
CA GLY A 129 10.85 -11.92 -3.09
C GLY A 129 11.55 -10.66 -3.64
N ASP A 130 11.98 -10.68 -4.91
CA ASP A 130 12.64 -9.54 -5.56
C ASP A 130 11.70 -8.73 -6.48
N VAL A 131 10.45 -9.12 -6.62
CA VAL A 131 9.46 -8.39 -7.41
C VAL A 131 8.92 -7.24 -6.58
N MET A 132 9.56 -6.09 -6.66
CA MET A 132 9.26 -4.92 -5.83
C MET A 132 8.81 -3.75 -6.69
N GLN A 133 8.15 -2.77 -6.05
CA GLN A 133 7.76 -1.51 -6.70
C GLN A 133 6.99 -1.71 -8.01
N THR A 134 6.13 -2.72 -8.01
CA THR A 134 5.14 -2.91 -9.07
C THR A 134 3.95 -1.99 -8.80
N TYR A 135 3.59 -1.21 -9.80
CA TYR A 135 2.50 -0.23 -9.67
C TYR A 135 1.51 -0.37 -10.81
N VAL A 136 0.21 -0.29 -10.50
CA VAL A 136 -0.89 -0.25 -11.48
C VAL A 136 -1.85 0.85 -11.07
N PHE A 137 -1.88 1.94 -11.83
CA PHE A 137 -2.62 3.14 -11.46
C PHE A 137 -3.53 3.64 -12.57
N ASN A 138 -4.73 4.12 -12.20
CA ASN A 138 -5.66 4.88 -13.04
C ASN A 138 -6.02 4.20 -14.37
N LEU A 139 -6.37 2.91 -14.38
CA LEU A 139 -6.76 2.21 -15.60
C LEU A 139 -7.87 1.17 -15.36
N THR A 140 -8.47 0.72 -16.44
CA THR A 140 -9.45 -0.36 -16.44
C THR A 140 -8.90 -1.58 -17.19
N VAL A 141 -9.10 -2.77 -16.61
CA VAL A 141 -8.93 -4.05 -17.30
C VAL A 141 -10.31 -4.65 -17.53
N ASP A 142 -10.68 -4.85 -18.80
CA ASP A 142 -11.97 -5.39 -19.21
C ASP A 142 -11.78 -6.74 -19.90
N VAL A 143 -12.37 -7.79 -19.37
CA VAL A 143 -12.22 -9.14 -19.96
C VAL A 143 -13.13 -9.41 -21.15
N GLY A 144 -13.87 -8.40 -21.64
CA GLY A 144 -14.79 -8.56 -22.76
C GLY A 144 -16.00 -9.46 -22.46
N ALA A 145 -16.66 -9.94 -23.49
CA ALA A 145 -17.81 -10.83 -23.41
C ALA A 145 -17.49 -12.22 -23.99
N GLY A 146 -18.13 -13.26 -23.43
CA GLY A 146 -17.94 -14.65 -23.89
C GLY A 146 -16.59 -15.24 -23.56
N ASN A 147 -15.95 -14.75 -22.48
CA ASN A 147 -14.66 -15.20 -21.96
C ASN A 147 -14.79 -15.75 -20.51
N PRO A 148 -15.60 -16.79 -20.25
CA PRO A 148 -15.89 -17.24 -18.89
C PRO A 148 -14.65 -17.75 -18.13
N GLY A 149 -13.59 -18.17 -18.81
CA GLY A 149 -12.32 -18.56 -18.21
C GLY A 149 -11.31 -17.41 -18.01
N ALA A 150 -11.70 -16.16 -18.31
CA ALA A 150 -10.78 -15.04 -18.15
C ALA A 150 -10.52 -14.69 -16.68
N ALA A 151 -9.22 -14.50 -16.32
CA ALA A 151 -8.82 -13.84 -15.09
C ALA A 151 -8.24 -12.45 -15.45
N GLY A 152 -8.83 -11.39 -14.89
CA GLY A 152 -8.58 -10.03 -15.34
C GLY A 152 -7.14 -9.57 -15.12
N LEU A 153 -6.78 -9.29 -13.89
CA LEU A 153 -5.45 -8.80 -13.52
C LEU A 153 -4.76 -9.77 -12.53
N ARG A 154 -3.60 -10.30 -12.91
CA ARG A 154 -2.66 -10.91 -11.96
C ARG A 154 -1.65 -9.88 -11.53
N TYR A 155 -1.58 -9.66 -10.22
CA TYR A 155 -0.66 -8.69 -9.65
C TYR A 155 0.29 -9.34 -8.64
N MET A 156 1.53 -8.93 -8.69
CA MET A 156 2.58 -9.33 -7.76
C MET A 156 3.45 -8.13 -7.40
N SER A 157 3.64 -7.90 -6.11
CA SER A 157 4.71 -7.06 -5.57
C SER A 157 5.13 -7.55 -4.20
N ASN A 158 6.37 -7.29 -3.83
CA ASN A 158 6.92 -7.59 -2.51
C ASN A 158 7.54 -6.32 -1.91
N ASN A 159 7.56 -6.21 -0.58
CA ASN A 159 8.07 -5.09 0.22
C ASN A 159 7.39 -3.74 0.00
N VAL A 160 7.17 -3.31 -1.21
CA VAL A 160 6.46 -2.09 -1.60
C VAL A 160 5.89 -2.24 -2.99
N GLY A 161 4.71 -1.73 -3.22
CA GLY A 161 3.98 -1.73 -4.48
C GLY A 161 2.51 -1.51 -4.27
N SER A 162 1.81 -1.01 -5.27
CA SER A 162 0.39 -0.75 -5.10
C SER A 162 -0.43 -0.82 -6.39
N ILE A 163 -1.71 -1.11 -6.19
CA ILE A 163 -2.78 -0.88 -7.16
C ILE A 163 -3.61 0.27 -6.63
N ARG A 164 -3.90 1.27 -7.45
CA ARG A 164 -4.70 2.42 -7.04
C ARG A 164 -5.56 2.94 -8.18
N ASP A 165 -6.85 3.21 -7.88
CA ASP A 165 -7.79 3.75 -8.84
C ASP A 165 -7.88 2.87 -10.09
N VAL A 166 -8.25 1.58 -9.90
CA VAL A 166 -8.31 0.57 -10.95
C VAL A 166 -9.66 -0.12 -10.93
N THR A 167 -10.26 -0.22 -12.11
CA THR A 167 -11.45 -1.06 -12.33
C THR A 167 -11.07 -2.33 -13.09
N ILE A 168 -11.52 -3.48 -12.60
CA ILE A 168 -11.41 -4.77 -13.27
C ILE A 168 -12.84 -5.27 -13.51
N ARG A 169 -13.24 -5.44 -14.77
CA ARG A 169 -14.63 -5.75 -15.08
C ARG A 169 -14.80 -6.80 -16.15
N SER A 170 -15.95 -7.43 -16.12
CA SER A 170 -16.48 -8.22 -17.23
C SER A 170 -17.58 -7.43 -17.94
N SER A 171 -17.40 -7.22 -19.24
CA SER A 171 -18.43 -6.67 -20.12
C SER A 171 -19.44 -7.72 -20.61
N ASP A 172 -19.28 -8.97 -20.19
CA ASP A 172 -20.23 -10.04 -20.47
C ASP A 172 -21.62 -9.70 -19.87
N PRO A 173 -22.73 -9.91 -20.59
CA PRO A 173 -24.08 -9.67 -20.06
C PRO A 173 -24.35 -10.43 -18.75
N ASP A 174 -23.87 -11.66 -18.63
CA ASP A 174 -23.99 -12.51 -17.44
C ASP A 174 -22.87 -12.27 -16.42
N LYS A 175 -22.05 -11.24 -16.63
CA LYS A 175 -20.88 -10.93 -15.80
C LYS A 175 -19.88 -12.07 -15.69
N ALA A 176 -19.81 -12.92 -16.72
CA ALA A 176 -18.94 -14.07 -16.76
C ALA A 176 -17.45 -13.71 -16.84
N GLY A 177 -16.65 -14.48 -16.15
CA GLY A 177 -15.20 -14.41 -15.99
C GLY A 177 -14.83 -15.24 -14.78
N ALA A 178 -13.65 -15.82 -14.74
CA ALA A 178 -13.27 -16.72 -13.65
C ALA A 178 -12.82 -15.93 -12.39
N ILE A 179 -11.89 -15.01 -12.54
CA ILE A 179 -11.30 -14.24 -11.43
C ILE A 179 -11.11 -12.77 -11.85
N GLY A 180 -11.54 -11.84 -11.01
CA GLY A 180 -11.27 -10.44 -11.25
C GLY A 180 -9.81 -10.07 -10.97
N LEU A 181 -9.43 -10.01 -9.70
CA LEU A 181 -8.07 -9.73 -9.24
C LEU A 181 -7.42 -11.01 -8.69
N ASP A 182 -6.39 -11.47 -9.35
CA ASP A 182 -5.64 -12.68 -8.99
C ASP A 182 -4.35 -12.32 -8.23
N LEU A 183 -4.33 -12.60 -6.93
CA LEU A 183 -3.21 -12.39 -6.02
C LEU A 183 -2.68 -13.72 -5.44
N ARG A 184 -2.88 -14.81 -6.17
CA ARG A 184 -2.51 -16.16 -5.71
C ARG A 184 -1.03 -16.47 -5.83
N GLN A 185 -0.23 -15.62 -6.50
CA GLN A 185 1.22 -15.82 -6.59
C GLN A 185 1.82 -15.84 -5.18
N GLY A 186 2.58 -16.89 -4.85
CA GLY A 186 3.21 -17.04 -3.54
C GLY A 186 4.19 -15.90 -3.21
N GLN A 187 4.33 -15.58 -1.93
CA GLN A 187 5.14 -14.47 -1.41
C GLN A 187 4.67 -13.07 -1.88
N ASN A 188 3.44 -12.94 -2.34
CA ASN A 188 2.87 -11.64 -2.69
C ASN A 188 2.65 -10.77 -1.44
N GLY A 189 2.95 -9.50 -1.56
CA GLY A 189 2.92 -8.53 -0.45
C GLY A 189 4.26 -8.44 0.30
N PRO A 190 4.43 -7.41 1.15
CA PRO A 190 3.42 -6.38 1.43
C PRO A 190 3.18 -5.44 0.26
N CYS A 191 1.93 -5.06 0.05
CA CYS A 191 1.52 -4.07 -0.94
C CYS A 191 0.15 -3.46 -0.57
N LEU A 192 -0.17 -2.29 -1.15
CA LEU A 192 -1.41 -1.56 -0.91
C LEU A 192 -2.33 -1.62 -2.14
N ILE A 193 -3.54 -2.14 -1.97
CA ILE A 193 -4.60 -2.15 -2.97
C ILE A 193 -5.67 -1.14 -2.53
N LYS A 194 -5.73 0.02 -3.19
CA LYS A 194 -6.56 1.14 -2.77
C LYS A 194 -7.49 1.63 -3.86
N ARG A 195 -8.78 1.81 -3.53
CA ARG A 195 -9.82 2.26 -4.46
C ARG A 195 -9.87 1.39 -5.73
N VAL A 196 -10.04 0.09 -5.52
CA VAL A 196 -10.18 -0.89 -6.60
C VAL A 196 -11.63 -1.35 -6.68
N THR A 197 -12.16 -1.39 -7.89
CA THR A 197 -13.49 -1.94 -8.18
C THR A 197 -13.34 -3.21 -9.01
N VAL A 198 -14.02 -4.28 -8.58
CA VAL A 198 -14.14 -5.52 -9.36
C VAL A 198 -15.61 -5.77 -9.64
N ASP A 199 -16.00 -5.77 -10.93
CA ASP A 199 -17.38 -5.95 -11.37
C ASP A 199 -17.53 -7.20 -12.25
N GLY A 200 -18.31 -8.16 -11.75
CA GLY A 200 -18.50 -9.48 -12.36
C GLY A 200 -17.60 -10.55 -11.78
N PHE A 201 -17.37 -11.61 -12.56
CA PHE A 201 -16.55 -12.79 -12.28
C PHE A 201 -17.17 -13.81 -11.32
N ASP A 202 -16.70 -15.05 -11.38
CA ASP A 202 -17.03 -16.06 -10.37
C ASP A 202 -16.44 -15.68 -9.02
N SER A 203 -15.15 -15.32 -8.99
CA SER A 203 -14.49 -14.77 -7.81
C SER A 203 -14.02 -13.35 -8.06
N GLY A 204 -14.40 -12.41 -7.19
CA GLY A 204 -13.93 -11.04 -7.31
C GLY A 204 -12.43 -10.93 -7.07
N VAL A 205 -11.96 -11.42 -5.92
CA VAL A 205 -10.55 -11.44 -5.54
C VAL A 205 -10.15 -12.82 -5.02
N GLU A 206 -9.04 -13.33 -5.50
CA GLU A 206 -8.43 -14.59 -5.05
C GLU A 206 -7.05 -14.35 -4.43
N ILE A 207 -6.89 -14.73 -3.16
CA ILE A 207 -5.64 -14.61 -2.42
C ILE A 207 -5.01 -16.00 -2.24
N GLY A 208 -3.71 -16.12 -2.51
CA GLY A 208 -2.90 -17.30 -2.19
C GLY A 208 -2.22 -17.20 -0.83
N ASP A 209 -1.19 -18.04 -0.59
CA ASP A 209 -0.34 -17.91 0.59
C ASP A 209 0.61 -16.71 0.40
N THR A 210 0.23 -15.59 0.99
CA THR A 210 0.86 -14.29 0.82
C THR A 210 1.43 -13.79 2.14
N PHE A 211 2.31 -12.76 2.09
CA PHE A 211 2.88 -12.17 3.31
C PHE A 211 1.90 -11.20 3.98
N SER A 212 1.64 -10.08 3.38
CA SER A 212 0.75 -9.06 3.95
C SER A 212 0.13 -8.24 2.83
N LEU A 213 -1.16 -8.40 2.61
CA LEU A 213 -1.89 -7.62 1.63
C LEU A 213 -2.80 -6.64 2.36
N VAL A 214 -2.72 -5.37 1.99
CA VAL A 214 -3.53 -4.31 2.59
C VAL A 214 -4.48 -3.77 1.53
N PHE A 215 -5.77 -3.78 1.85
CA PHE A 215 -6.82 -3.22 1.00
C PHE A 215 -7.46 -2.03 1.69
N GLU A 216 -7.68 -0.97 0.95
CA GLU A 216 -8.45 0.19 1.41
C GLU A 216 -9.44 0.62 0.31
N HIS A 217 -10.73 0.67 0.65
CA HIS A 217 -11.83 1.00 -0.30
C HIS A 217 -11.90 0.05 -1.50
N LEU A 218 -12.05 -1.24 -1.21
CA LEU A 218 -12.33 -2.26 -2.21
C LEU A 218 -13.85 -2.37 -2.45
N THR A 219 -14.26 -2.34 -3.72
CA THR A 219 -15.66 -2.53 -4.12
C THR A 219 -15.79 -3.79 -4.97
N LEU A 220 -16.69 -4.68 -4.58
CA LEU A 220 -16.96 -5.95 -5.25
C LEU A 220 -18.44 -6.02 -5.65
N ASN A 221 -18.72 -6.03 -6.96
CA ASN A 221 -20.08 -6.03 -7.49
C ASN A 221 -20.31 -7.22 -8.43
N ASN A 222 -21.49 -7.82 -8.35
CA ASN A 222 -21.95 -8.83 -9.30
C ASN A 222 -21.10 -10.11 -9.38
N GLN A 223 -20.42 -10.51 -8.29
CA GLN A 223 -19.74 -11.80 -8.25
C GLN A 223 -20.76 -12.94 -8.26
N ARG A 224 -20.38 -14.04 -8.94
CA ARG A 224 -21.29 -15.16 -9.19
C ARG A 224 -21.12 -16.31 -8.20
N VAL A 225 -19.93 -16.45 -7.58
CA VAL A 225 -19.61 -17.55 -6.63
C VAL A 225 -19.17 -17.01 -5.27
N VAL A 226 -18.20 -16.07 -5.24
CA VAL A 226 -17.66 -15.47 -4.00
C VAL A 226 -17.12 -14.07 -4.26
N GLY A 227 -17.29 -13.17 -3.30
CA GLY A 227 -16.72 -11.83 -3.39
C GLY A 227 -15.20 -11.86 -3.27
N PHE A 228 -14.72 -12.22 -2.10
CA PHE A 228 -13.31 -12.24 -1.72
C PHE A 228 -12.94 -13.60 -1.12
N ARG A 229 -11.97 -14.29 -1.70
CA ARG A 229 -11.45 -15.54 -1.14
C ARG A 229 -10.07 -15.34 -0.55
N ASN A 230 -9.96 -15.52 0.77
CA ASN A 230 -8.71 -15.37 1.49
C ASN A 230 -8.07 -16.72 1.82
N ASN A 231 -6.88 -16.96 1.24
CA ASN A 231 -6.01 -18.07 1.64
C ASN A 231 -4.66 -17.57 2.20
N GLY A 232 -4.55 -16.27 2.51
CA GLY A 232 -3.30 -15.64 2.95
C GLY A 232 -3.44 -14.81 4.23
N ARG A 233 -2.65 -13.75 4.30
CA ARG A 233 -2.61 -12.78 5.39
C ARG A 233 -3.07 -11.44 4.87
N VAL A 234 -4.24 -10.99 5.32
CA VAL A 234 -4.94 -9.85 4.70
C VAL A 234 -5.45 -8.88 5.77
N THR A 235 -5.34 -7.60 5.46
CA THR A 235 -5.94 -6.50 6.20
C THR A 235 -6.79 -5.68 5.24
N ILE A 236 -8.06 -5.46 5.56
CA ILE A 236 -9.01 -4.71 4.72
C ILE A 236 -9.67 -3.61 5.52
N ARG A 237 -9.75 -2.42 4.97
CA ARG A 237 -10.60 -1.34 5.44
C ARG A 237 -11.50 -0.82 4.32
N GLY A 238 -12.78 -0.62 4.61
CA GLY A 238 -13.72 -0.01 3.67
C GLY A 238 -14.14 -0.96 2.54
N LEU A 239 -14.36 -2.26 2.85
CA LEU A 239 -14.91 -3.21 1.88
C LEU A 239 -16.39 -2.91 1.62
N LYS A 240 -16.74 -2.78 0.35
CA LYS A 240 -18.12 -2.72 -0.10
C LYS A 240 -18.44 -3.88 -1.02
N THR A 241 -19.55 -4.55 -0.78
CA THR A 241 -19.99 -5.63 -1.66
C THR A 241 -21.48 -5.45 -2.01
N SER A 242 -21.82 -5.85 -3.24
CA SER A 242 -23.22 -5.95 -3.65
C SER A 242 -23.39 -7.23 -4.49
N GLY A 243 -24.01 -8.27 -3.95
CA GLY A 243 -24.15 -9.54 -4.65
C GLY A 243 -24.85 -10.59 -3.80
N LYS A 244 -25.35 -11.66 -4.44
CA LYS A 244 -26.09 -12.75 -3.77
C LYS A 244 -25.19 -13.91 -3.32
N VAL A 245 -23.90 -13.66 -3.20
CA VAL A 245 -22.90 -14.68 -2.80
C VAL A 245 -22.26 -14.27 -1.48
N THR A 246 -21.61 -15.22 -0.79
CA THR A 246 -20.77 -14.90 0.38
C THR A 246 -19.78 -13.81 0.02
N ALA A 247 -19.78 -12.73 0.79
CA ALA A 247 -18.93 -11.57 0.53
C ALA A 247 -17.45 -11.91 0.77
N VAL A 248 -17.15 -12.62 1.87
CA VAL A 248 -15.78 -13.00 2.25
C VAL A 248 -15.73 -14.46 2.67
N ASP A 249 -14.96 -15.26 1.96
CA ASP A 249 -14.61 -16.63 2.34
C ASP A 249 -13.18 -16.66 2.90
N ALA A 250 -13.06 -16.78 4.22
CA ALA A 250 -11.80 -16.84 4.97
C ALA A 250 -11.57 -18.20 5.63
N LYS A 251 -12.05 -19.30 5.02
CA LYS A 251 -11.93 -20.64 5.61
C LYS A 251 -10.51 -21.21 5.63
N ARG A 252 -9.63 -20.75 4.78
CA ARG A 252 -8.32 -21.35 4.53
C ARG A 252 -7.12 -20.43 4.77
N GLY A 253 -7.32 -19.15 5.06
CA GLY A 253 -6.24 -18.18 5.26
C GLY A 253 -5.54 -18.30 6.63
N ASN A 254 -4.48 -17.55 6.81
CA ASN A 254 -3.78 -17.47 8.09
C ASN A 254 -4.43 -16.45 9.03
N TYR A 255 -4.76 -15.25 8.51
CA TYR A 255 -5.56 -14.28 9.25
C TYR A 255 -6.28 -13.30 8.32
N LEU A 256 -7.31 -12.65 8.87
CA LEU A 256 -8.01 -11.55 8.26
C LEU A 256 -8.34 -10.49 9.31
N THR A 257 -7.94 -9.26 9.07
CA THR A 257 -8.43 -8.07 9.77
C THR A 257 -9.35 -7.30 8.84
N LEU A 258 -10.62 -7.11 9.19
CA LEU A 258 -11.60 -6.37 8.41
C LEU A 258 -12.20 -5.24 9.24
N VAL A 259 -12.05 -4.02 8.77
CA VAL A 259 -12.50 -2.79 9.43
C VAL A 259 -13.36 -1.98 8.49
N GLU A 260 -14.49 -1.47 8.95
CA GLU A 260 -15.42 -0.64 8.15
C GLU A 260 -15.87 -1.35 6.87
N ALA A 261 -16.75 -2.31 6.97
CA ALA A 261 -17.32 -2.98 5.81
C ALA A 261 -18.83 -2.75 5.67
N ASP A 262 -19.28 -2.67 4.42
CA ASP A 262 -20.68 -2.56 4.03
C ASP A 262 -21.02 -3.70 3.05
N LEU A 263 -21.59 -4.78 3.59
CA LEU A 263 -21.84 -6.03 2.89
C LEU A 263 -23.34 -6.12 2.57
N THR A 264 -23.70 -5.80 1.33
CA THR A 264 -25.11 -5.72 0.91
C THR A 264 -25.45 -6.73 -0.19
N GLY A 265 -26.72 -6.91 -0.42
CA GLY A 265 -27.25 -7.76 -1.48
C GLY A 265 -27.56 -9.18 -1.05
N GLY A 266 -26.74 -9.85 -0.38
CA GLY A 266 -26.81 -11.14 0.29
C GLY A 266 -27.78 -12.21 -0.22
N ALA A 267 -27.69 -13.37 0.40
CA ALA A 267 -28.72 -14.42 0.34
C ALA A 267 -28.98 -14.92 1.78
N THR A 268 -30.24 -15.08 2.15
CA THR A 268 -30.63 -15.39 3.54
C THR A 268 -30.17 -16.77 4.01
N ASP A 269 -29.80 -17.65 3.10
CA ASP A 269 -29.21 -18.97 3.36
C ASP A 269 -27.69 -18.94 3.54
N LYS A 270 -27.04 -17.78 3.36
CA LYS A 270 -25.57 -17.64 3.43
C LYS A 270 -25.14 -16.62 4.49
N PRO A 271 -24.00 -16.84 5.16
CA PRO A 271 -23.36 -15.79 5.92
C PRO A 271 -22.61 -14.80 4.98
N ALA A 272 -22.50 -13.56 5.40
CA ALA A 272 -21.70 -12.58 4.70
C ALA A 272 -20.20 -12.92 4.75
N ILE A 273 -19.72 -13.37 5.93
CA ILE A 273 -18.34 -13.74 6.17
C ILE A 273 -18.28 -15.20 6.67
N LEU A 274 -17.50 -16.02 5.98
CA LEU A 274 -17.16 -17.36 6.42
C LEU A 274 -15.77 -17.34 7.07
N GLY A 275 -15.74 -17.56 8.38
CA GLY A 275 -14.53 -17.80 9.17
C GLY A 275 -14.08 -19.24 9.08
N GLY A 276 -12.86 -19.52 9.54
CA GLY A 276 -12.26 -20.85 9.53
C GLY A 276 -10.76 -20.79 9.74
N ILE A 277 -10.21 -19.58 9.68
CA ILE A 277 -8.80 -19.27 9.90
C ILE A 277 -8.49 -19.10 11.40
N ASN A 278 -7.21 -19.12 11.74
CA ASN A 278 -6.76 -19.05 13.12
C ASN A 278 -6.98 -17.67 13.77
N ALA A 279 -7.06 -16.59 12.97
CA ALA A 279 -7.27 -15.26 13.49
C ALA A 279 -8.16 -14.44 12.54
N LEU A 280 -9.36 -14.09 13.03
CA LEU A 280 -10.30 -13.23 12.35
C LEU A 280 -10.66 -12.07 13.29
N TYR A 281 -10.40 -10.86 12.85
CA TYR A 281 -10.77 -9.64 13.56
C TYR A 281 -11.70 -8.80 12.69
N LEU A 282 -12.87 -8.44 13.22
CA LEU A 282 -13.92 -7.68 12.54
C LEU A 282 -14.29 -6.46 13.37
N ARG A 283 -14.35 -5.28 12.74
CA ARG A 283 -14.76 -4.05 13.38
C ARG A 283 -15.60 -3.17 12.44
N ASP A 284 -16.72 -2.64 12.96
CA ASP A 284 -17.62 -1.74 12.22
C ASP A 284 -18.13 -2.37 10.92
N ILE A 285 -18.72 -3.56 11.03
CA ILE A 285 -19.31 -4.28 9.90
C ILE A 285 -20.81 -4.02 9.84
N ARG A 286 -21.29 -3.60 8.68
CA ARG A 286 -22.72 -3.60 8.33
C ARG A 286 -22.99 -4.69 7.32
N SER A 287 -24.14 -5.33 7.45
CA SER A 287 -24.55 -6.45 6.60
C SER A 287 -26.05 -6.42 6.35
N SER A 288 -26.46 -6.65 5.13
CA SER A 288 -27.89 -6.76 4.80
C SER A 288 -28.17 -7.83 3.76
N GLY A 289 -29.28 -8.56 3.93
CA GLY A 289 -29.71 -9.62 3.03
C GLY A 289 -29.05 -10.98 3.28
N PHE A 290 -28.11 -11.09 4.21
CA PHE A 290 -27.47 -12.36 4.61
C PHE A 290 -28.17 -12.99 5.82
N GLY A 291 -28.05 -14.33 5.98
CA GLY A 291 -28.58 -15.07 7.13
C GLY A 291 -27.78 -14.83 8.42
N ALA A 292 -26.52 -14.45 8.30
CA ALA A 292 -25.65 -14.07 9.40
C ALA A 292 -24.56 -13.11 8.90
N ILE A 293 -24.00 -12.29 9.81
CA ILE A 293 -22.86 -11.42 9.51
C ILE A 293 -21.61 -12.30 9.36
N VAL A 294 -21.37 -13.18 10.33
CA VAL A 294 -20.22 -14.11 10.31
C VAL A 294 -20.64 -15.48 10.79
N GLN A 295 -20.08 -16.50 10.18
CA GLN A 295 -20.06 -17.87 10.67
C GLN A 295 -18.62 -18.26 10.99
N ASP A 296 -18.34 -18.62 12.27
CA ASP A 296 -17.01 -19.01 12.72
C ASP A 296 -16.60 -20.44 12.25
N ARG A 297 -15.37 -20.86 12.58
CA ARG A 297 -14.85 -22.19 12.23
C ARG A 297 -15.62 -23.36 12.87
N LYS A 298 -16.35 -23.11 13.96
CA LYS A 298 -17.16 -24.12 14.66
C LYS A 298 -18.59 -24.18 14.14
N GLY A 299 -18.96 -23.29 13.20
CA GLY A 299 -20.30 -23.15 12.66
C GLY A 299 -21.20 -22.22 13.47
N ASN A 300 -20.73 -21.59 14.54
CA ASN A 300 -21.51 -20.60 15.28
C ASN A 300 -21.74 -19.36 14.43
N GLN A 301 -22.94 -18.81 14.52
CA GLN A 301 -23.34 -17.66 13.71
C GLN A 301 -23.57 -16.42 14.57
N VAL A 302 -23.02 -15.29 14.14
CA VAL A 302 -23.37 -13.96 14.64
C VAL A 302 -24.39 -13.36 13.67
N LYS A 303 -25.63 -13.21 14.14
CA LYS A 303 -26.76 -12.67 13.37
C LYS A 303 -26.92 -11.19 13.65
N GLY A 304 -27.66 -10.51 12.78
CA GLY A 304 -27.95 -9.09 12.84
C GLY A 304 -27.55 -8.37 11.55
N ASP A 305 -27.65 -7.05 11.59
CA ASP A 305 -27.31 -6.16 10.47
C ASP A 305 -26.07 -5.29 10.74
N SER A 306 -25.53 -5.35 11.96
CA SER A 306 -24.33 -4.62 12.34
C SER A 306 -23.53 -5.35 13.42
N LEU A 307 -22.21 -5.17 13.36
CA LEU A 307 -21.24 -5.75 14.29
C LEU A 307 -20.21 -4.69 14.65
N ALA A 308 -20.20 -4.26 15.91
CA ALA A 308 -19.28 -3.21 16.36
C ALA A 308 -17.82 -3.70 16.45
N GLU A 309 -17.58 -4.82 17.12
CA GLU A 309 -16.27 -5.46 17.23
C GLU A 309 -16.43 -6.95 17.56
N TRP A 310 -15.70 -7.79 16.88
CA TRP A 310 -15.67 -9.23 17.11
C TRP A 310 -14.34 -9.82 16.63
N PHE A 311 -13.87 -10.84 17.31
CA PHE A 311 -12.66 -11.57 16.93
C PHE A 311 -12.82 -13.06 17.26
N GLU A 312 -12.21 -13.89 16.43
CA GLU A 312 -12.08 -15.32 16.70
C GLU A 312 -10.71 -15.55 17.34
N GLY A 313 -10.71 -16.00 18.61
CA GLY A 313 -9.49 -16.24 19.36
C GLY A 313 -9.50 -15.55 20.73
N ARG A 314 -8.30 -15.25 21.24
CA ARG A 314 -8.11 -14.71 22.58
C ARG A 314 -7.83 -13.20 22.53
N ALA A 315 -8.45 -12.46 23.42
CA ALA A 315 -8.06 -11.06 23.69
C ALA A 315 -7.28 -10.96 24.99
N ASP A 316 -6.26 -10.12 24.98
CA ASP A 316 -5.32 -9.97 26.10
C ASP A 316 -5.22 -8.54 26.60
N SER A 317 -5.09 -8.40 27.91
CA SER A 317 -4.74 -7.18 28.64
C SER A 317 -3.96 -7.56 29.90
N LEU A 318 -2.88 -6.86 30.21
CA LEU A 318 -2.01 -7.24 31.33
C LEU A 318 -2.50 -6.74 32.69
N PHE A 319 -3.33 -5.70 32.72
CA PHE A 319 -3.81 -5.08 33.96
C PHE A 319 -5.30 -5.33 34.23
N GLY A 320 -5.88 -6.35 33.57
CA GLY A 320 -7.26 -6.78 33.85
C GLY A 320 -8.35 -5.91 33.25
N ASP A 321 -7.99 -4.97 32.35
CA ASP A 321 -8.97 -4.23 31.58
C ASP A 321 -9.71 -5.18 30.63
N LYS A 322 -10.98 -4.88 30.33
CA LYS A 322 -11.70 -5.59 29.28
C LYS A 322 -11.06 -5.23 27.93
N PRO A 323 -10.48 -6.21 27.21
CA PRO A 323 -9.84 -5.90 25.94
C PRO A 323 -10.83 -5.33 24.93
N ALA A 324 -10.48 -4.21 24.33
CA ALA A 324 -11.22 -3.55 23.25
C ALA A 324 -10.27 -2.65 22.45
N SER A 325 -10.56 -2.42 21.18
CA SER A 325 -9.76 -1.48 20.39
C SER A 325 -9.89 -0.04 20.89
N LEU A 326 -8.88 0.77 20.63
CA LEU A 326 -8.88 2.20 20.98
C LEU A 326 -9.87 3.00 20.14
N ARG A 327 -10.19 2.50 18.95
CA ARG A 327 -11.04 3.20 17.98
C ARG A 327 -10.54 4.63 17.72
N LEU A 328 -9.24 4.75 17.49
CA LEU A 328 -8.66 6.04 17.12
C LEU A 328 -9.36 6.59 15.88
N PRO A 329 -9.59 7.92 15.81
CA PRO A 329 -10.17 8.52 14.62
C PRO A 329 -9.36 8.18 13.38
N ILE A 330 -10.00 7.54 12.40
CA ILE A 330 -9.38 7.23 11.11
C ILE A 330 -9.58 8.43 10.20
N LYS A 331 -8.49 8.99 9.70
CA LYS A 331 -8.54 10.02 8.67
C LYS A 331 -8.19 9.42 7.32
N GLU A 332 -8.93 9.84 6.29
CA GLU A 332 -8.55 9.59 4.90
C GLU A 332 -7.27 10.36 4.58
N THR A 333 -6.40 9.74 3.78
CA THR A 333 -5.25 10.46 3.23
C THR A 333 -5.75 11.60 2.37
N LEU A 334 -5.25 12.80 2.62
CA LEU A 334 -5.61 13.94 1.81
C LEU A 334 -5.08 13.75 0.38
N GLU A 335 -5.99 13.76 -0.58
CA GLU A 335 -5.62 13.67 -1.99
C GLU A 335 -5.30 15.07 -2.54
N ILE A 336 -4.08 15.21 -3.04
CA ILE A 336 -3.61 16.42 -3.72
C ILE A 336 -3.82 16.16 -5.22
N PRO A 337 -4.68 16.92 -5.92
CA PRO A 337 -4.94 16.71 -7.34
C PRO A 337 -3.66 16.72 -8.16
N TRP A 338 -3.61 15.86 -9.18
CA TRP A 338 -2.51 15.87 -10.14
C TRP A 338 -2.53 17.17 -10.96
N GLU A 339 -1.39 17.86 -11.01
CA GLU A 339 -1.27 19.08 -11.80
C GLU A 339 -1.27 18.74 -13.29
N GLN A 340 -2.28 19.23 -14.00
CA GLN A 340 -2.47 18.95 -15.43
C GLN A 340 -1.81 20.02 -16.33
N ASP A 341 -1.57 21.20 -15.79
CA ASP A 341 -0.84 22.26 -16.47
C ASP A 341 0.67 22.04 -16.31
N LEU A 342 1.31 21.49 -17.34
CA LEU A 342 2.75 21.22 -17.31
C LEU A 342 3.61 22.48 -17.15
N THR A 343 3.07 23.69 -17.39
CA THR A 343 3.78 24.94 -17.12
C THR A 343 3.96 25.19 -15.62
N LYS A 344 3.20 24.48 -14.78
CA LYS A 344 3.31 24.50 -13.31
C LYS A 344 4.34 23.49 -12.76
N TRP A 345 5.04 22.79 -13.63
CA TRP A 345 6.06 21.83 -13.25
C TRP A 345 7.46 22.42 -13.37
N VAL A 346 8.37 22.02 -12.50
CA VAL A 346 9.79 22.36 -12.52
C VAL A 346 10.60 21.07 -12.48
N ALA A 347 11.44 20.88 -13.47
CA ALA A 347 12.42 19.80 -13.51
C ALA A 347 13.61 20.12 -12.59
N VAL A 348 14.12 19.11 -11.88
CA VAL A 348 15.44 19.20 -11.26
C VAL A 348 16.49 18.96 -12.34
N ASP A 349 17.33 19.94 -12.61
CA ASP A 349 18.44 19.85 -13.56
C ASP A 349 19.71 19.35 -12.84
N GLY A 350 19.71 18.04 -12.51
CA GLY A 350 20.81 17.42 -11.79
C GLY A 350 21.68 16.57 -12.72
N SER A 351 22.99 16.72 -12.64
CA SER A 351 23.97 15.96 -13.42
C SER A 351 25.33 15.88 -12.75
N ALA A 352 25.43 16.32 -11.50
CA ALA A 352 26.66 16.50 -10.77
C ALA A 352 26.92 15.38 -9.75
N ASP A 353 28.13 15.35 -9.20
CA ASP A 353 28.46 14.52 -8.04
C ASP A 353 27.72 14.99 -6.77
N ASP A 354 27.31 16.24 -6.74
CA ASP A 354 26.43 16.84 -5.73
C ASP A 354 25.40 17.75 -6.42
N ASP A 355 24.13 17.35 -6.37
CA ASP A 355 23.00 18.03 -7.00
C ASP A 355 22.27 18.98 -6.03
N THR A 356 22.80 19.25 -4.84
CA THR A 356 22.16 20.07 -3.81
C THR A 356 21.67 21.42 -4.35
N GLU A 357 22.55 22.16 -5.04
CA GLU A 357 22.21 23.45 -5.61
C GLU A 357 21.14 23.36 -6.69
N ALA A 358 21.22 22.36 -7.56
CA ALA A 358 20.23 22.12 -8.62
C ALA A 358 18.85 21.77 -8.05
N VAL A 359 18.82 20.91 -7.02
CA VAL A 359 17.57 20.56 -6.32
C VAL A 359 16.98 21.80 -5.63
N GLN A 360 17.81 22.59 -4.91
CA GLN A 360 17.34 23.80 -4.25
C GLN A 360 16.82 24.83 -5.26
N ALA A 361 17.54 25.05 -6.36
CA ALA A 361 17.13 25.98 -7.41
C ALA A 361 15.78 25.64 -8.04
N ALA A 362 15.45 24.33 -8.15
CA ALA A 362 14.14 23.91 -8.63
C ALA A 362 13.01 24.32 -7.66
N PHE A 363 13.20 24.15 -6.34
CA PHE A 363 12.23 24.59 -5.34
C PHE A 363 12.11 26.13 -5.28
N ASP A 364 13.23 26.85 -5.34
CA ASP A 364 13.23 28.32 -5.36
C ASP A 364 12.54 28.87 -6.61
N THR A 365 12.74 28.23 -7.75
CA THR A 365 12.06 28.57 -9.01
C THR A 365 10.56 28.31 -8.91
N ALA A 366 10.16 27.16 -8.37
CA ALA A 366 8.75 26.85 -8.18
C ALA A 366 8.07 27.86 -7.27
N ALA A 367 8.69 28.21 -6.14
CA ALA A 367 8.17 29.20 -5.20
C ALA A 367 8.06 30.61 -5.83
N ARG A 368 9.10 31.08 -6.53
CA ARG A 368 9.14 32.37 -7.18
C ARG A 368 8.09 32.52 -8.29
N GLU A 369 7.86 31.45 -9.06
CA GLU A 369 6.98 31.46 -10.23
C GLU A 369 5.55 30.95 -9.94
N GLY A 370 5.25 30.63 -8.68
CA GLY A 370 3.94 30.09 -8.29
C GLY A 370 3.64 28.73 -8.93
N LYS A 371 4.67 27.92 -9.18
CA LYS A 371 4.53 26.55 -9.68
C LYS A 371 4.33 25.57 -8.53
N THR A 372 3.67 24.45 -8.81
CA THR A 372 3.15 23.55 -7.77
C THR A 372 3.87 22.21 -7.69
N THR A 373 4.55 21.79 -8.76
CA THR A 373 5.16 20.48 -8.86
C THR A 373 6.64 20.54 -9.17
N VAL A 374 7.46 19.93 -8.32
CA VAL A 374 8.88 19.68 -8.59
C VAL A 374 9.07 18.19 -8.88
N TYR A 375 9.77 17.86 -9.96
CA TYR A 375 9.99 16.47 -10.34
C TYR A 375 11.44 16.20 -10.71
N PHE A 376 11.82 14.93 -10.59
CA PHE A 376 13.16 14.44 -10.89
C PHE A 376 13.14 13.69 -12.23
N PRO A 377 13.50 14.31 -13.36
CA PRO A 377 13.54 13.65 -14.66
C PRO A 377 14.34 12.36 -14.62
N ARG A 378 13.93 11.39 -15.41
CA ARG A 378 14.61 10.10 -15.41
C ARG A 378 15.93 10.10 -16.16
N SER A 379 16.09 11.05 -17.06
CA SER A 379 17.34 11.35 -17.75
C SER A 379 17.42 12.83 -18.04
N PRO A 380 18.36 13.57 -17.46
CA PRO A 380 18.57 14.98 -17.81
C PRO A 380 18.90 15.20 -19.29
N ALA A 381 19.37 14.16 -19.99
CA ALA A 381 19.76 14.21 -21.40
C ALA A 381 18.73 13.65 -22.38
N GLY A 382 17.49 13.33 -21.93
CA GLY A 382 16.43 12.80 -22.82
C GLY A 382 16.71 11.45 -23.45
N GLY A 383 17.79 10.78 -23.07
CA GLY A 383 18.19 9.47 -23.62
C GLY A 383 17.86 8.33 -22.65
N VAL A 384 17.38 7.22 -23.21
CA VAL A 384 17.34 5.95 -22.48
C VAL A 384 18.79 5.52 -22.27
N PRO A 385 19.27 5.27 -21.02
CA PRO A 385 20.62 4.72 -20.84
C PRO A 385 20.69 3.37 -21.54
N GLU A 386 21.38 3.30 -22.67
CA GLU A 386 21.70 2.02 -23.28
C GLU A 386 22.83 1.36 -22.48
N GLY A 387 22.57 0.20 -21.96
CA GLY A 387 23.56 -0.86 -21.88
C GLY A 387 24.16 -1.23 -20.56
N ASP A 388 24.22 -0.42 -19.49
CA ASP A 388 24.97 -0.82 -18.28
C ASP A 388 24.14 -0.88 -16.97
N GLY A 389 22.84 -0.66 -17.06
CA GLY A 389 21.96 -0.69 -15.87
C GLY A 389 22.25 0.42 -14.85
N LYS A 390 23.09 1.39 -15.16
CA LYS A 390 23.31 2.55 -14.30
C LYS A 390 22.03 3.38 -14.30
N ARG A 391 21.36 3.35 -13.17
CA ARG A 391 20.25 4.26 -12.90
C ARG A 391 20.83 5.64 -12.68
N TYR A 392 20.25 6.64 -13.32
CA TYR A 392 20.54 8.02 -12.95
C TYR A 392 20.25 8.19 -11.46
N LYS A 393 21.19 8.81 -10.76
CA LYS A 393 21.16 8.96 -9.34
C LYS A 393 21.43 10.42 -9.01
N TYR A 394 20.48 11.06 -8.38
CA TYR A 394 20.69 12.39 -7.81
C TYR A 394 21.39 12.25 -6.47
N MET A 395 22.35 13.13 -6.20
CA MET A 395 23.14 13.13 -4.96
C MET A 395 22.89 14.44 -4.22
N ILE A 396 22.48 14.36 -2.96
CA ILE A 396 22.24 15.52 -2.09
C ILE A 396 23.31 15.57 -1.02
N GLY A 397 24.12 16.64 -1.00
CA GLY A 397 25.19 16.89 -0.02
C GLY A 397 24.84 17.92 1.04
N GLY A 398 23.68 18.57 0.99
CA GLY A 398 23.22 19.57 1.95
C GLY A 398 21.71 19.62 2.12
N PRO A 399 21.19 20.29 3.19
CA PRO A 399 19.76 20.41 3.44
C PRO A 399 19.02 21.14 2.31
N ILE A 400 17.83 20.65 1.98
CA ILE A 400 16.93 21.21 0.97
C ILE A 400 15.73 21.84 1.67
N ARG A 401 15.43 23.08 1.31
CA ARG A 401 14.27 23.82 1.75
C ARG A 401 13.14 23.74 0.74
N VAL A 402 12.01 23.19 1.15
CA VAL A 402 10.78 23.09 0.35
C VAL A 402 9.80 24.15 0.82
N HIS A 403 9.45 25.10 -0.05
CA HIS A 403 8.68 26.28 0.35
C HIS A 403 7.75 26.80 -0.76
N GLY A 404 6.95 27.83 -0.44
CA GLY A 404 6.07 28.51 -1.40
C GLY A 404 4.91 27.64 -1.84
N SER A 405 4.59 27.68 -3.13
CA SER A 405 3.43 27.03 -3.73
C SER A 405 3.58 25.53 -4.01
N VAL A 406 4.74 24.94 -3.71
CA VAL A 406 4.99 23.53 -3.98
C VAL A 406 4.06 22.66 -3.13
N ASN A 407 3.27 21.82 -3.81
CA ASN A 407 2.38 20.86 -3.17
C ASN A 407 2.64 19.40 -3.61
N ARG A 408 3.59 19.19 -4.56
CA ARG A 408 3.95 17.87 -5.04
C ARG A 408 5.44 17.76 -5.37
N ILE A 409 6.05 16.69 -4.90
CA ILE A 409 7.41 16.27 -5.26
C ILE A 409 7.31 14.87 -5.86
N VAL A 410 7.69 14.72 -7.15
CA VAL A 410 7.57 13.46 -7.89
C VAL A 410 8.95 12.93 -8.25
N GLY A 411 9.29 11.78 -7.72
CA GLY A 411 10.60 11.15 -7.98
C GLY A 411 10.73 10.47 -9.34
N MET A 412 9.67 10.30 -10.12
CA MET A 412 9.66 9.55 -11.39
C MET A 412 10.36 8.19 -11.28
N HIS A 413 10.30 7.57 -10.10
CA HIS A 413 10.97 6.34 -9.72
C HIS A 413 12.51 6.41 -9.82
N GLN A 414 13.07 7.58 -9.62
CA GLN A 414 14.51 7.80 -9.53
C GLN A 414 15.07 7.44 -8.15
N ILE A 415 16.38 7.38 -8.11
CA ILE A 415 17.16 7.31 -6.88
C ILE A 415 17.60 8.74 -6.54
N VAL A 416 17.25 9.20 -5.35
CA VAL A 416 17.82 10.37 -4.72
C VAL A 416 18.55 9.91 -3.47
N ASP A 417 19.87 9.94 -3.51
CA ASP A 417 20.75 9.48 -2.42
C ASP A 417 21.40 10.67 -1.72
N VAL A 418 22.00 10.41 -0.58
CA VAL A 418 22.57 11.44 0.28
C VAL A 418 24.07 11.20 0.43
N LEU A 419 24.86 12.25 0.27
CA LEU A 419 26.29 12.22 0.52
C LEU A 419 26.54 12.07 2.02
N ALA A 420 27.44 11.18 2.39
CA ALA A 420 27.85 11.00 3.77
C ALA A 420 28.78 12.14 4.19
N ASN A 421 28.23 13.20 4.75
CA ASN A 421 28.97 14.34 5.25
C ASN A 421 28.31 14.93 6.51
N ASP A 422 28.95 15.89 7.15
CA ASP A 422 28.49 16.53 8.39
C ASP A 422 27.38 17.57 8.18
N ALA A 423 27.00 17.89 6.93
CA ALA A 423 25.99 18.89 6.63
C ALA A 423 24.60 18.53 7.18
N PHE A 424 24.34 17.26 7.42
CA PHE A 424 23.06 16.76 7.94
C PHE A 424 23.04 16.50 9.44
N LYS A 425 24.10 16.88 10.15
CA LYS A 425 24.14 16.69 11.60
C LYS A 425 23.01 17.50 12.25
N GLU A 426 22.05 16.79 12.86
CA GLU A 426 20.84 17.37 13.46
C GLU A 426 19.91 18.14 12.51
N GLN A 427 20.16 18.09 11.19
CA GLN A 427 19.33 18.72 10.18
C GLN A 427 18.55 17.67 9.37
N ALA A 428 17.44 18.10 8.77
CA ALA A 428 16.69 17.29 7.84
C ALA A 428 17.20 17.48 6.41
N ILE A 429 17.10 16.41 5.62
CA ILE A 429 17.41 16.47 4.19
C ILE A 429 16.38 17.34 3.48
N PHE A 430 15.08 17.19 3.79
CA PHE A 430 14.02 18.03 3.28
C PHE A 430 13.31 18.72 4.44
N THR A 431 13.33 20.06 4.45
CA THR A 431 12.62 20.89 5.42
C THR A 431 11.45 21.58 4.73
N PHE A 432 10.23 21.29 5.18
CA PHE A 432 9.01 21.95 4.75
C PHE A 432 8.81 23.22 5.59
N GLU A 433 8.85 24.38 4.95
CA GLU A 433 8.65 25.68 5.62
C GLU A 433 7.98 26.66 4.67
N ASP A 434 7.28 27.66 5.21
CA ASP A 434 6.61 28.72 4.43
C ASP A 434 5.73 28.20 3.27
N LEU A 435 5.11 27.00 3.44
CA LEU A 435 4.22 26.44 2.44
C LEU A 435 2.92 27.24 2.37
N THR A 436 2.50 27.61 1.15
CA THR A 436 1.22 28.29 0.89
C THR A 436 0.07 27.31 0.62
N SER A 437 0.36 26.07 0.25
CA SER A 437 -0.61 24.99 0.09
C SER A 437 -0.96 24.34 1.44
N ASP A 438 -2.19 23.79 1.57
CA ASP A 438 -2.62 23.12 2.81
C ASP A 438 -1.99 21.73 2.99
N ALA A 439 -1.42 21.18 1.93
CA ALA A 439 -0.75 19.88 1.97
C ALA A 439 0.32 19.77 0.88
N ILE A 440 1.27 18.86 1.11
CA ILE A 440 2.27 18.46 0.12
C ILE A 440 2.39 16.94 0.07
N VAL A 441 2.58 16.38 -1.14
CA VAL A 441 2.88 14.96 -1.35
C VAL A 441 4.29 14.75 -1.87
N VAL A 442 5.00 13.80 -1.27
CA VAL A 442 6.29 13.26 -1.75
C VAL A 442 6.06 11.84 -2.21
N GLU A 443 6.30 11.56 -3.49
CA GLU A 443 5.88 10.29 -4.05
C GLU A 443 6.76 9.76 -5.19
N ARG A 444 6.62 8.44 -5.44
CA ARG A 444 7.17 7.75 -6.62
C ARG A 444 8.70 7.84 -6.72
N PHE A 445 9.39 7.62 -5.60
CA PHE A 445 10.84 7.41 -5.61
C PHE A 445 11.16 5.93 -5.55
N PHE A 446 12.16 5.50 -6.34
CA PHE A 446 12.71 4.16 -6.18
C PHE A 446 13.46 4.06 -4.85
N LEU A 447 14.22 5.11 -4.53
CA LEU A 447 14.94 5.28 -3.27
C LEU A 447 15.03 6.78 -2.98
N LEU A 448 14.74 7.17 -1.75
CA LEU A 448 14.91 8.53 -1.27
C LEU A 448 15.70 8.50 0.05
N GLY A 449 16.89 9.14 0.08
CA GLY A 449 17.73 9.26 1.28
C GLY A 449 18.75 8.17 1.52
N GLY A 450 18.85 7.21 0.64
CA GLY A 450 19.98 6.28 0.55
C GLY A 450 20.12 5.24 1.66
N TRP A 451 20.93 4.19 1.35
CA TRP A 451 21.33 3.15 2.29
C TRP A 451 22.52 3.57 3.18
N LYS A 452 23.23 4.65 2.79
CA LYS A 452 24.50 5.08 3.37
C LYS A 452 24.48 6.49 3.94
N GLY A 453 23.30 7.14 3.97
CA GLY A 453 23.16 8.44 4.60
C GLY A 453 23.62 8.42 6.06
N PRO A 454 23.97 9.57 6.66
CA PRO A 454 24.36 9.65 8.06
C PRO A 454 23.28 8.99 8.92
N ALA A 455 23.68 8.11 9.83
CA ALA A 455 22.77 7.35 10.70
C ALA A 455 21.86 8.27 11.55
N ASP A 456 22.25 9.53 11.74
CA ASP A 456 21.61 10.51 12.60
C ASP A 456 20.88 11.62 11.81
N ALA A 457 20.82 11.54 10.47
CA ALA A 457 20.13 12.54 9.67
C ALA A 457 18.62 12.29 9.65
N TYR A 458 17.83 13.33 9.85
CA TYR A 458 16.42 13.30 9.60
C TYR A 458 16.15 13.40 8.10
N MET A 459 15.21 12.59 7.58
CA MET A 459 14.77 12.73 6.18
C MET A 459 13.90 13.95 6.01
N PHE A 460 12.96 14.16 6.92
CA PHE A 460 11.96 15.20 6.83
C PHE A 460 11.84 16.01 8.12
N GLU A 461 11.73 17.31 7.97
CA GLU A 461 11.29 18.24 9.02
C GLU A 461 10.09 19.05 8.51
N ASN A 462 8.99 19.09 9.28
CA ASN A 462 7.85 19.94 8.96
C ASN A 462 7.75 21.06 10.00
N LYS A 463 8.16 22.25 9.61
CA LYS A 463 8.07 23.47 10.44
C LYS A 463 6.71 24.17 10.32
N THR A 464 5.80 23.64 9.49
CA THR A 464 4.47 24.20 9.23
C THR A 464 3.38 23.42 9.96
N ASP A 465 2.15 23.91 9.88
CA ASP A 465 0.93 23.20 10.28
C ASP A 465 0.29 22.39 9.12
N LYS A 466 0.95 22.36 7.97
CA LYS A 466 0.44 21.73 6.76
C LYS A 466 0.53 20.20 6.81
N THR A 467 -0.36 19.55 6.08
CA THR A 467 -0.38 18.08 5.97
C THR A 467 0.72 17.57 5.06
N ILE A 468 1.45 16.57 5.52
CA ILE A 468 2.49 15.89 4.73
C ILE A 468 2.00 14.49 4.34
N VAL A 469 2.06 14.18 3.05
CA VAL A 469 1.75 12.86 2.50
C VAL A 469 3.01 12.25 1.90
N ILE A 470 3.39 11.08 2.37
CA ILE A 470 4.53 10.30 1.86
C ILE A 470 3.97 9.01 1.28
N ARG A 471 4.22 8.72 -0.01
CA ARG A 471 3.68 7.50 -0.61
C ARG A 471 4.54 6.89 -1.72
N ASN A 472 4.44 5.56 -1.87
CA ASN A 472 5.14 4.79 -2.91
C ASN A 472 6.66 5.01 -2.90
N LEU A 473 7.28 4.82 -1.74
CA LEU A 473 8.72 4.92 -1.54
C LEU A 473 9.30 3.58 -1.09
N GLY A 474 10.26 3.07 -1.87
CA GLY A 474 11.04 1.89 -1.51
C GLY A 474 12.41 2.24 -0.95
N ASN A 475 12.88 1.47 0.05
CA ASN A 475 14.22 1.60 0.65
C ASN A 475 14.59 3.04 1.07
N SER A 476 13.62 3.81 1.50
CA SER A 476 13.74 5.24 1.74
C SER A 476 13.94 5.53 3.21
N GLY A 477 14.65 6.61 3.53
CA GLY A 477 14.64 7.18 4.86
C GLY A 477 13.25 7.75 5.18
N ILE A 478 12.80 7.59 6.43
CA ILE A 478 11.57 8.22 6.91
C ILE A 478 11.76 8.81 8.32
N HIS A 479 13.01 9.00 8.71
CA HIS A 479 13.32 9.73 9.92
C HIS A 479 12.68 11.12 9.84
N LYS A 480 11.62 11.28 10.60
CA LYS A 480 10.92 12.54 10.73
C LYS A 480 11.44 13.26 11.97
N LYS A 481 11.89 14.51 11.83
CA LYS A 481 12.25 15.32 12.98
C LYS A 481 11.01 15.63 13.83
N PRO A 482 11.08 15.51 15.16
CA PRO A 482 9.96 15.82 16.05
C PRO A 482 9.54 17.29 15.97
N GLY A 483 8.28 17.57 16.37
CA GLY A 483 7.77 18.92 16.56
C GLY A 483 6.85 19.43 15.45
N SER A 484 6.45 18.57 14.52
CA SER A 484 5.47 18.91 13.49
C SER A 484 4.10 19.23 14.10
N LYS A 485 3.44 20.27 13.58
CA LYS A 485 2.05 20.61 13.93
C LYS A 485 1.04 20.02 12.96
N GLY A 486 1.47 19.69 11.75
CA GLY A 486 0.62 19.13 10.70
C GLY A 486 0.43 17.61 10.83
N ASP A 487 -0.62 17.10 10.19
CA ASP A 487 -0.88 15.67 10.10
C ASP A 487 0.06 14.99 9.10
N TRP A 488 0.40 13.72 9.37
CA TRP A 488 1.23 12.93 8.48
C TRP A 488 0.47 11.69 7.98
N PHE A 489 0.54 11.46 6.68
CA PHE A 489 0.03 10.26 6.02
C PHE A 489 1.17 9.52 5.34
N ILE A 490 1.26 8.22 5.59
CA ILE A 490 2.27 7.33 5.03
C ILE A 490 1.53 6.20 4.30
N GLU A 491 1.79 6.01 3.00
CA GLU A 491 1.13 4.98 2.22
C GLU A 491 2.13 4.20 1.36
N ASP A 492 2.14 2.87 1.53
CA ASP A 492 2.98 1.98 0.73
C ASP A 492 4.46 2.42 0.77
N VAL A 493 5.04 2.39 1.96
CA VAL A 493 6.41 2.80 2.22
C VAL A 493 7.18 1.70 2.92
N SER A 494 8.37 1.40 2.40
CA SER A 494 9.35 0.51 3.01
C SER A 494 10.60 1.31 3.33
N PRO A 495 10.78 1.78 4.57
CA PRO A 495 12.01 2.45 4.95
C PRO A 495 13.19 1.47 4.99
N GLY A 496 14.35 1.99 4.65
CA GLY A 496 15.61 1.26 4.75
C GLY A 496 16.00 0.97 6.19
N ARG A 497 17.12 0.31 6.36
CA ARG A 497 17.68 -0.07 7.67
C ARG A 497 17.97 1.16 8.54
N LYS A 498 17.86 0.99 9.86
CA LYS A 498 18.15 2.01 10.89
C LYS A 498 17.20 3.22 10.88
N ASN A 499 16.00 3.07 10.34
CA ASN A 499 15.00 4.12 10.37
C ASN A 499 14.00 3.89 11.49
N THR A 500 13.85 4.87 12.37
CA THR A 500 12.79 4.93 13.39
C THR A 500 11.78 5.99 12.98
N LEU A 501 10.49 5.61 12.90
CA LEU A 501 9.43 6.60 12.82
C LEU A 501 9.19 7.17 14.21
N TYR A 502 9.60 8.43 14.41
CA TYR A 502 9.38 9.13 15.66
C TYR A 502 8.07 9.94 15.62
N VAL A 503 7.20 9.80 16.62
CA VAL A 503 5.93 10.53 16.73
C VAL A 503 5.87 11.22 18.09
N GLY A 504 6.16 12.51 18.11
CA GLY A 504 6.25 13.32 19.33
C GLY A 504 4.90 13.78 19.85
N LYS A 505 4.94 14.45 21.01
CA LYS A 505 3.76 14.98 21.67
C LYS A 505 2.93 15.90 20.76
N GLY A 506 1.64 15.57 20.63
CA GLY A 506 0.69 16.32 19.79
C GLY A 506 0.75 15.98 18.30
N GLU A 507 1.73 15.22 17.85
CA GLU A 507 1.83 14.76 16.47
C GLU A 507 0.85 13.61 16.18
N ARG A 508 0.38 13.54 14.93
CA ARG A 508 -0.56 12.51 14.48
C ARG A 508 -0.08 11.91 13.16
N VAL A 509 0.01 10.60 13.11
CA VAL A 509 0.44 9.85 11.93
C VAL A 509 -0.58 8.76 11.60
N TRP A 510 -0.98 8.67 10.33
CA TRP A 510 -1.75 7.57 9.76
C TRP A 510 -0.92 6.85 8.72
N ALA A 511 -0.64 5.57 8.95
CA ALA A 511 0.14 4.74 8.06
C ALA A 511 -0.72 3.61 7.46
N ARG A 512 -0.56 3.34 6.16
CA ARG A 512 -1.20 2.27 5.42
C ARG A 512 -0.15 1.49 4.65
N GLN A 513 -0.13 0.19 4.81
CA GLN A 513 0.95 -0.66 4.32
C GLN A 513 2.31 -0.06 4.75
N TRP A 514 2.60 -0.19 6.04
CA TRP A 514 3.82 0.29 6.67
C TRP A 514 4.80 -0.87 6.87
N ASN A 515 5.96 -0.82 6.16
CA ASN A 515 6.95 -1.91 6.16
C ASN A 515 8.32 -1.47 6.67
N PRO A 516 8.47 -1.12 7.97
CA PRO A 516 9.78 -0.82 8.55
C PRO A 516 10.55 -2.12 8.80
N GLU A 517 11.73 -2.23 8.22
CA GLU A 517 12.61 -3.38 8.39
C GLU A 517 13.91 -2.94 9.07
N SER A 518 13.93 -3.00 10.40
CA SER A 518 15.14 -2.68 11.18
C SER A 518 15.53 -3.84 12.09
N PRO A 519 16.78 -4.31 12.00
CA PRO A 519 17.27 -5.34 12.91
C PRO A 519 17.85 -4.78 14.23
N GLU A 520 18.17 -3.49 14.29
CA GLU A 520 19.01 -2.90 15.33
C GLU A 520 18.35 -1.71 16.03
N ALA A 521 17.39 -1.05 15.35
CA ALA A 521 16.74 0.14 15.88
C ALA A 521 15.25 -0.11 16.16
N VAL A 522 14.69 0.63 17.12
CA VAL A 522 13.25 0.71 17.33
C VAL A 522 12.58 1.18 16.06
N MET A 523 11.53 0.46 15.61
CA MET A 523 10.88 0.78 14.35
C MET A 523 9.95 1.99 14.45
N ASN A 524 9.21 2.08 15.54
CA ASN A 524 8.28 3.19 15.81
C ASN A 524 8.43 3.61 17.27
N ASP A 525 8.77 4.87 17.52
CA ASP A 525 8.85 5.47 18.87
C ASP A 525 7.80 6.58 18.97
N VAL A 526 6.75 6.32 19.76
CA VAL A 526 5.63 7.23 19.95
C VAL A 526 5.69 7.83 21.36
N ASP A 527 6.06 9.09 21.43
CA ASP A 527 6.28 9.84 22.66
C ASP A 527 5.20 10.91 22.84
N GLY A 528 4.08 10.56 23.46
CA GLY A 528 2.93 11.45 23.67
C GLY A 528 2.15 11.81 22.40
N GLY A 529 2.46 11.19 21.28
CA GLY A 529 1.79 11.37 20.00
C GLY A 529 0.71 10.32 19.71
N GLN A 530 0.16 10.37 18.50
CA GLN A 530 -0.82 9.41 18.01
C GLN A 530 -0.35 8.72 16.75
N LEU A 531 -0.34 7.39 16.73
CA LEU A 531 0.00 6.57 15.57
C LEU A 531 -1.13 5.57 15.27
N TRP A 532 -1.66 5.62 14.07
CA TRP A 532 -2.61 4.64 13.56
C TRP A 532 -2.01 3.90 12.36
N ILE A 533 -2.04 2.57 12.36
CA ILE A 533 -1.45 1.73 11.33
C ILE A 533 -2.50 0.74 10.82
N LEU A 534 -2.69 0.71 9.49
CA LEU A 534 -3.44 -0.32 8.77
C LEU A 534 -2.47 -1.17 7.93
N GLY A 535 -2.26 -2.41 8.36
CA GLY A 535 -1.32 -3.31 7.71
C GLY A 535 0.15 -2.96 7.98
N PHE A 536 0.74 -3.74 8.85
CA PHE A 536 2.14 -3.65 9.26
C PHE A 536 2.91 -4.86 8.76
N LYS A 537 4.13 -4.67 8.26
CA LYS A 537 5.04 -5.79 7.96
C LYS A 537 6.43 -5.44 8.44
N THR A 538 7.13 -6.43 8.99
CA THR A 538 8.53 -6.28 9.33
C THR A 538 9.24 -7.62 9.37
N GLU A 539 10.57 -7.61 9.17
CA GLU A 539 11.43 -8.79 9.18
C GLU A 539 12.50 -8.77 10.28
N GLY A 540 12.74 -7.63 10.91
CA GLY A 540 13.83 -7.44 11.84
C GLY A 540 13.49 -7.87 13.26
N ARG A 541 14.57 -8.16 14.04
CA ARG A 541 14.48 -8.47 15.46
C ARG A 541 14.77 -7.23 16.32
N ALA A 542 13.88 -6.25 16.23
CA ALA A 542 13.93 -5.04 17.04
C ALA A 542 12.56 -4.78 17.66
N THR A 543 12.48 -3.90 18.63
CA THR A 543 11.19 -3.45 19.18
C THR A 543 10.38 -2.78 18.07
N HIS A 544 9.17 -3.28 17.83
CA HIS A 544 8.33 -2.78 16.75
C HIS A 544 7.69 -1.44 17.09
N ILE A 545 7.22 -1.30 18.34
CA ILE A 545 6.61 -0.06 18.82
C ILE A 545 7.02 0.18 20.27
N ILE A 546 7.48 1.38 20.56
CA ILE A 546 7.51 1.96 21.92
C ILE A 546 6.40 3.00 22.00
N ALA A 547 5.50 2.87 22.98
CA ALA A 547 4.47 3.86 23.32
C ALA A 547 4.74 4.37 24.72
N ARG A 548 4.95 5.68 24.91
CA ARG A 548 5.29 6.29 26.19
C ARG A 548 4.71 7.69 26.35
N ASN A 549 4.63 8.16 27.59
CA ASN A 549 4.22 9.52 27.95
C ASN A 549 2.80 9.88 27.45
N GLY A 550 1.83 8.95 27.61
CA GLY A 550 0.46 9.16 27.17
C GLY A 550 0.26 9.00 25.65
N ALA A 551 1.14 8.30 24.98
CA ALA A 551 0.99 7.96 23.57
C ALA A 551 -0.27 7.13 23.31
N ARG A 552 -0.83 7.26 22.11
CA ARG A 552 -1.99 6.49 21.66
C ARG A 552 -1.68 5.78 20.35
N VAL A 553 -1.64 4.45 20.39
CA VAL A 553 -1.25 3.65 19.22
C VAL A 553 -2.31 2.61 18.88
N GLU A 554 -2.73 2.55 17.64
CA GLU A 554 -3.62 1.51 17.15
C GLU A 554 -3.02 0.85 15.89
N LEU A 555 -2.64 -0.42 16.01
CA LEU A 555 -2.10 -1.25 14.94
C LEU A 555 -3.13 -2.31 14.57
N LEU A 556 -3.65 -2.23 13.34
CA LEU A 556 -4.70 -3.07 12.83
C LEU A 556 -4.20 -3.91 11.65
N GLY A 557 -3.95 -5.18 11.92
CA GLY A 557 -3.50 -6.15 10.95
C GLY A 557 -2.05 -6.00 10.52
N GLY A 558 -1.54 -7.04 9.91
CA GLY A 558 -0.18 -7.10 9.44
C GLY A 558 0.54 -8.38 9.87
N VAL A 559 1.81 -8.49 9.52
CA VAL A 559 2.66 -9.60 9.90
C VAL A 559 4.05 -9.15 10.29
N ALA A 560 4.54 -9.71 11.40
CA ALA A 560 5.92 -9.55 11.84
C ALA A 560 6.62 -10.91 11.84
N TYR A 561 7.85 -10.97 11.32
CA TYR A 561 8.66 -12.17 11.41
C TYR A 561 10.15 -11.85 11.49
N GLN A 562 10.92 -12.77 12.06
CA GLN A 562 12.36 -12.61 12.16
C GLN A 562 13.05 -13.48 11.13
N SER A 563 13.70 -12.86 10.17
CA SER A 563 14.52 -13.53 9.15
C SER A 563 15.99 -13.14 9.27
N TRP A 564 16.30 -11.99 9.83
CA TRP A 564 17.64 -11.44 9.92
C TRP A 564 17.84 -10.57 11.18
N GLY A 565 19.06 -10.07 11.40
CA GLY A 565 19.48 -9.31 12.58
C GLY A 565 20.28 -10.14 13.58
N ASP A 566 20.78 -9.50 14.65
CA ASP A 566 21.50 -10.17 15.71
C ASP A 566 20.56 -11.05 16.54
N GLN A 567 20.70 -12.37 16.43
CA GLN A 567 19.88 -13.33 17.15
C GLN A 567 20.15 -13.38 18.66
N LYS A 568 21.18 -12.70 19.14
CA LYS A 568 21.46 -12.56 20.58
C LYS A 568 20.59 -11.49 21.24
N LEU A 569 20.11 -10.51 20.46
CA LEU A 569 19.17 -9.52 20.94
C LEU A 569 17.80 -10.16 21.16
N ASP A 570 17.16 -9.86 22.27
CA ASP A 570 15.81 -10.31 22.60
C ASP A 570 14.98 -9.19 23.24
N PRO A 571 14.79 -8.05 22.54
CA PRO A 571 13.95 -6.99 23.06
C PRO A 571 12.48 -7.42 23.04
N PRO A 572 11.61 -6.84 23.89
CA PRO A 572 10.17 -6.98 23.73
C PRO A 572 9.71 -6.51 22.35
N MET A 573 8.73 -7.20 21.75
CA MET A 573 8.15 -6.78 20.47
C MET A 573 7.45 -5.41 20.62
N PHE A 574 6.71 -5.22 21.73
CA PHE A 574 6.04 -3.96 22.08
C PHE A 574 6.43 -3.54 23.50
N ILE A 575 6.68 -2.25 23.68
CA ILE A 575 6.92 -1.61 24.99
C ILE A 575 5.89 -0.51 25.17
N VAL A 576 5.12 -0.56 26.26
CA VAL A 576 4.05 0.40 26.56
C VAL A 576 4.27 0.95 27.97
N ASN A 577 4.52 2.24 28.09
CA ASN A 577 4.77 2.92 29.36
C ASN A 577 3.73 4.02 29.55
N ASP A 578 2.81 3.85 30.51
CA ASP A 578 1.71 4.79 30.81
C ASP A 578 1.03 5.36 29.55
N SER A 579 0.66 4.46 28.63
CA SER A 579 0.19 4.79 27.28
C SER A 579 -0.87 3.81 26.81
N ASP A 580 -1.56 4.16 25.73
CA ASP A 580 -2.59 3.34 25.12
C ASP A 580 -2.04 2.57 23.92
N LEU A 581 -2.26 1.27 23.85
CA LEU A 581 -1.97 0.44 22.67
C LEU A 581 -3.14 -0.49 22.36
N THR A 582 -3.53 -0.55 21.09
CA THR A 582 -4.24 -1.68 20.49
C THR A 582 -3.35 -2.34 19.46
N ALA A 583 -3.21 -3.67 19.50
CA ALA A 583 -2.49 -4.43 18.49
C ALA A 583 -3.27 -5.66 18.06
N VAL A 584 -3.50 -5.76 16.74
CA VAL A 584 -4.01 -6.94 16.02
C VAL A 584 -2.94 -7.33 15.01
N LEU A 585 -2.24 -8.45 15.20
CA LEU A 585 -1.05 -8.77 14.41
C LEU A 585 -0.79 -10.28 14.36
N GLY A 586 -0.48 -10.80 13.17
CA GLY A 586 0.15 -12.10 13.01
C GLY A 586 1.67 -12.01 13.15
N PHE A 587 2.31 -13.01 13.74
CA PHE A 587 3.77 -13.06 13.79
C PHE A 587 4.28 -14.51 13.70
N TYR A 588 5.50 -14.70 13.22
CA TYR A 588 6.19 -15.99 13.19
C TYR A 588 7.71 -15.79 13.18
N HIS A 589 8.48 -16.86 13.11
CA HIS A 589 9.93 -16.78 13.08
C HIS A 589 10.52 -17.83 12.14
N TYR A 590 11.60 -17.47 11.48
CA TYR A 590 12.44 -18.40 10.72
C TYR A 590 13.63 -18.89 11.53
N LYS A 591 14.06 -18.12 12.53
CA LYS A 591 15.22 -18.41 13.40
C LYS A 591 14.77 -18.41 14.86
N THR A 592 15.08 -17.38 15.61
CA THR A 592 14.80 -17.30 17.04
C THR A 592 13.52 -16.45 17.29
N PRO A 593 12.50 -16.98 18.00
CA PRO A 593 11.31 -16.22 18.32
C PRO A 593 11.62 -15.09 19.33
N PHE A 594 10.75 -14.08 19.42
CA PHE A 594 10.71 -13.18 20.57
C PHE A 594 10.31 -13.97 21.81
N THR A 595 11.01 -13.75 22.93
CA THR A 595 10.60 -14.29 24.22
C THR A 595 9.45 -13.49 24.83
N THR A 596 9.56 -12.15 24.74
CA THR A 596 8.56 -11.21 25.25
C THR A 596 7.82 -10.55 24.09
N ILE A 597 6.50 -10.67 24.09
CA ILE A 597 5.65 -10.03 23.08
C ILE A 597 5.33 -8.60 23.50
N VAL A 598 4.84 -8.40 24.72
CA VAL A 598 4.56 -7.06 25.24
C VAL A 598 5.16 -6.91 26.62
N THR A 599 5.76 -5.76 26.88
CA THR A 599 6.05 -5.26 28.21
C THR A 599 5.25 -3.99 28.43
N GLU A 600 4.39 -3.98 29.44
CA GLU A 600 3.55 -2.84 29.83
C GLU A 600 3.92 -2.37 31.24
N THR A 601 4.20 -1.08 31.39
CA THR A 601 4.38 -0.40 32.67
C THR A 601 3.23 0.57 32.87
N ARG A 602 2.51 0.45 34.00
CA ARG A 602 1.38 1.31 34.35
C ARG A 602 1.51 1.73 35.81
N GLY A 603 1.63 3.05 36.06
CA GLY A 603 1.77 3.59 37.41
C GLY A 603 2.96 3.02 38.18
N GLY A 604 4.05 2.71 37.54
CA GLY A 604 5.26 2.14 38.11
C GLY A 604 5.28 0.60 38.23
N GLU A 605 4.15 -0.09 38.02
CA GLU A 605 4.10 -1.55 37.97
C GLU A 605 4.37 -2.04 36.54
N THR A 606 5.23 -3.05 36.37
CA THR A 606 5.57 -3.64 35.06
C THR A 606 5.09 -5.08 34.98
N ARG A 607 4.38 -5.40 33.90
CA ARG A 607 3.93 -6.76 33.53
C ARG A 607 4.33 -7.10 32.11
N SER A 608 4.43 -8.39 31.80
CA SER A 608 4.81 -8.85 30.46
C SER A 608 3.91 -9.98 29.96
N LEU A 609 3.62 -9.96 28.68
CA LEU A 609 3.03 -11.07 27.92
C LEU A 609 4.15 -11.83 27.24
N LEU A 610 4.36 -13.08 27.65
CA LEU A 610 5.41 -13.91 27.08
C LEU A 610 4.88 -14.72 25.90
N ARG A 611 5.75 -15.01 24.93
CA ARG A 611 5.39 -15.82 23.74
C ARG A 611 4.81 -17.19 24.13
N LYS A 612 5.35 -17.82 25.18
CA LYS A 612 4.89 -19.14 25.67
C LYS A 612 3.46 -19.13 26.22
N GLU A 613 2.89 -17.96 26.53
CA GLU A 613 1.54 -17.80 27.06
C GLU A 613 0.50 -17.65 25.94
N LEU A 614 0.95 -17.58 24.68
CA LEU A 614 0.09 -17.52 23.51
C LEU A 614 0.00 -18.89 22.85
N ASP A 615 -1.21 -19.37 22.63
CA ASP A 615 -1.46 -20.66 21.98
C ASP A 615 -1.06 -20.66 20.50
N HIS A 616 -1.09 -19.50 19.87
CA HIS A 616 -0.80 -19.30 18.43
C HIS A 616 0.14 -18.12 18.21
N TYR A 617 0.64 -17.97 16.98
CA TYR A 617 1.47 -16.84 16.56
C TYR A 617 0.63 -15.63 16.12
N HIS A 618 -0.33 -15.24 16.98
CA HIS A 618 -1.22 -14.10 16.70
C HIS A 618 -1.55 -13.35 18.00
N LEU A 619 -1.56 -12.01 17.90
CA LEU A 619 -2.33 -11.15 18.79
C LEU A 619 -3.68 -10.93 18.11
N HIS A 620 -4.72 -11.67 18.58
CA HIS A 620 -6.06 -11.52 18.02
C HIS A 620 -6.64 -10.16 18.40
N LEU A 621 -6.41 -9.71 19.61
CA LEU A 621 -6.59 -8.36 20.11
C LEU A 621 -5.79 -8.21 21.41
N PHE A 622 -4.78 -7.37 21.41
CA PHE A 622 -4.11 -6.90 22.62
C PHE A 622 -4.53 -5.46 22.92
N SER A 623 -4.79 -5.14 24.16
CA SER A 623 -5.05 -3.77 24.56
C SER A 623 -4.35 -3.40 25.87
N ALA A 624 -3.61 -2.28 25.84
CA ALA A 624 -3.09 -1.59 27.00
C ALA A 624 -3.80 -0.23 27.17
N ARG A 625 -3.92 0.22 28.41
CA ARG A 625 -4.45 1.54 28.76
C ARG A 625 -3.46 2.25 29.69
N GLY A 626 -3.25 3.54 29.47
CA GLY A 626 -2.44 4.38 30.34
C GLY A 626 -3.00 4.46 31.77
N ALA A 627 -2.18 4.89 32.70
CA ALA A 627 -2.66 5.25 34.05
C ALA A 627 -3.68 6.39 33.93
N LYS A 628 -4.82 6.25 34.63
CA LYS A 628 -5.87 7.29 34.67
C LYS A 628 -5.44 8.46 35.54
#